data_9a061066bd288894682609071f39ebb4
#
_entry.id   9a061066bd288894682609071f39ebb4
#
_cell.length_a   1.000
_cell.length_b   1.000
_cell.length_c   1.000
_cell.angle_alpha   90.00
_cell.angle_beta   90.00
_cell.angle_gamma   90.00
#
_symmetry.space_group_name_H-M   'P 1'
#
loop_
_entity.id
_entity.type
_entity.pdbx_description
1 polymer ?
#
loop_
_entity_poly.entity_id
_entity_poly.type
_entity_poly.pdbx_seq_one_letter_code
_entity_poly.pdbx_strand_id
1 'polypeptide(L)'
;MDARKHLIIIKGKDQTDSVASFQFHDGKCEVVYTSAPNKSYSFQRSNVEILPLQKKIDPAQVIVTANRQTISGIDEILDFGGYYRIVRKGKRDLSFHRSEVQFQQNCLTDGKNQETFQYFKETAAAISLVAENGINILSMQYDKIQQVSEDTVLASYLAPQKDVKMPQMPEAVIYPFGLNQSQKLAVERALSSKISIIQGPPGTGKTQTILNIIANVVRSGKTVAVVSNNNSATHNVAEKLEKKNADFLTAFLGSLVNKQKFLEAQTSVYPNMSDWELPSEKRRQLDQETTALSKELNETLNAKNRIAEIEQEFLRLNPEQHYFEEYYASYSDVPMDSMDKLSSQKLLALWMEFEQHAERETRLGLLQKISIIFRFNRNALKLFVRCPEQVIPYLQNQFYFVKRRELEAEKQELNRKLERYAFDAKMDELTQKSLRLFRSEMATRYHWRNNRRCFEKNDFRRNSAEFTREY
;
A
#
# COMPACT_ATOMS: atom_id res chain seq x y z
N MET A 1 -4.11 0.78 52.92
CA MET A 1 -3.20 1.70 52.23
C MET A 1 -3.87 2.17 50.96
N ASP A 2 -3.68 3.41 50.51
CA ASP A 2 -4.35 3.92 49.29
C ASP A 2 -3.54 3.54 48.04
N ALA A 3 -3.97 2.54 47.32
CA ALA A 3 -3.35 2.01 46.12
C ALA A 3 -3.33 3.01 44.95
N ARG A 4 -4.03 4.14 45.07
CA ARG A 4 -4.00 5.26 44.09
C ARG A 4 -2.93 6.27 44.41
N LYS A 5 -2.34 6.24 45.62
CA LYS A 5 -1.29 7.16 46.04
C LYS A 5 0.10 6.54 46.05
N HIS A 6 0.17 5.24 46.30
CA HIS A 6 1.44 4.51 46.43
C HIS A 6 1.34 3.15 45.75
N LEU A 7 2.43 2.75 45.09
CA LEU A 7 2.61 1.44 44.51
C LEU A 7 3.72 0.69 45.28
N ILE A 8 3.42 -0.54 45.70
CA ILE A 8 4.36 -1.38 46.46
C ILE A 8 4.78 -2.55 45.59
N ILE A 9 6.04 -2.52 45.16
CA ILE A 9 6.66 -3.60 44.38
C ILE A 9 7.55 -4.42 45.28
N ILE A 10 7.28 -5.73 45.40
CA ILE A 10 8.10 -6.68 46.14
C ILE A 10 8.62 -7.75 45.16
N LYS A 11 9.95 -7.86 45.04
CA LYS A 11 10.61 -8.77 44.08
C LYS A 11 10.04 -8.63 42.64
N GLY A 12 9.85 -7.38 42.17
CA GLY A 12 9.36 -7.06 40.84
C GLY A 12 7.86 -7.33 40.63
N LYS A 13 7.09 -7.65 41.69
CA LYS A 13 5.64 -7.88 41.58
C LYS A 13 4.86 -6.86 42.39
N ASP A 14 3.78 -6.34 41.81
CA ASP A 14 2.85 -5.47 42.51
C ASP A 14 2.13 -6.25 43.63
N GLN A 15 2.31 -5.82 44.86
CA GLN A 15 1.71 -6.35 46.09
C GLN A 15 0.84 -5.31 46.81
N THR A 16 0.60 -4.16 46.17
CA THR A 16 -0.06 -3.00 46.80
C THR A 16 -1.38 -3.38 47.51
N ASP A 17 -2.24 -4.13 46.79
CA ASP A 17 -3.55 -4.50 47.30
C ASP A 17 -3.49 -5.58 48.38
N SER A 18 -2.36 -6.27 48.52
CA SER A 18 -2.15 -7.37 49.46
C SER A 18 -1.44 -6.91 50.74
N VAL A 19 -0.80 -5.75 50.76
CA VAL A 19 -0.04 -5.24 51.90
C VAL A 19 -0.94 -4.43 52.83
N ALA A 20 -1.02 -4.88 54.09
CA ALA A 20 -1.72 -4.14 55.15
C ALA A 20 -0.86 -3.05 55.74
N SER A 21 0.41 -3.35 56.08
CA SER A 21 1.38 -2.39 56.60
C SER A 21 2.81 -2.80 56.27
N PHE A 22 3.72 -1.86 56.34
CA PHE A 22 5.15 -2.13 56.21
C PHE A 22 5.95 -1.19 57.13
N GLN A 23 7.14 -1.64 57.53
CA GLN A 23 8.09 -0.87 58.32
C GLN A 23 9.52 -1.17 57.87
N PHE A 24 10.37 -0.14 57.85
CA PHE A 24 11.78 -0.27 57.54
C PHE A 24 12.60 -0.29 58.80
N HIS A 25 13.44 -1.31 58.96
CA HIS A 25 14.37 -1.42 60.11
C HIS A 25 15.61 -2.19 59.65
N ASP A 26 16.81 -1.68 60.02
CA ASP A 26 18.13 -2.32 59.84
C ASP A 26 18.35 -2.92 58.43
N GLY A 27 18.09 -2.13 57.37
CA GLY A 27 18.31 -2.55 55.98
C GLY A 27 17.30 -3.60 55.44
N LYS A 28 16.25 -3.90 56.22
CA LYS A 28 15.15 -4.77 55.85
C LYS A 28 13.82 -4.03 55.83
N CYS A 29 12.87 -4.56 55.12
CA CYS A 29 11.48 -4.14 55.12
C CYS A 29 10.60 -5.26 55.67
N GLU A 30 9.94 -5.00 56.74
CA GLU A 30 8.93 -5.90 57.30
C GLU A 30 7.57 -5.56 56.73
N VAL A 31 6.91 -6.55 56.14
CA VAL A 31 5.63 -6.43 55.47
C VAL A 31 4.61 -7.34 56.13
N VAL A 32 3.47 -6.78 56.45
CA VAL A 32 2.30 -7.52 56.94
C VAL A 32 1.27 -7.56 55.79
N TYR A 33 0.82 -8.73 55.43
CA TYR A 33 -0.19 -8.92 54.40
C TYR A 33 -1.59 -8.93 54.97
N THR A 34 -2.57 -8.44 54.22
CA THR A 34 -3.99 -8.46 54.60
C THR A 34 -4.53 -9.88 54.85
N SER A 35 -4.00 -10.87 54.16
CA SER A 35 -4.35 -12.29 54.31
C SER A 35 -3.71 -12.95 55.52
N ALA A 36 -2.74 -12.33 56.17
CA ALA A 36 -2.02 -12.86 57.32
C ALA A 36 -1.65 -11.74 58.32
N PRO A 37 -2.63 -11.10 58.97
CA PRO A 37 -2.41 -9.89 59.76
C PRO A 37 -1.53 -10.08 61.00
N ASN A 38 -1.39 -11.33 61.46
CA ASN A 38 -0.59 -11.70 62.65
C ASN A 38 0.83 -12.18 62.28
N LYS A 39 1.24 -12.11 60.97
CA LYS A 39 2.57 -12.52 60.51
C LYS A 39 3.28 -11.38 59.81
N SER A 40 4.52 -11.10 60.22
CA SER A 40 5.42 -10.20 59.54
C SER A 40 6.40 -11.00 58.66
N TYR A 41 6.62 -10.50 57.44
CA TYR A 41 7.54 -11.09 56.46
C TYR A 41 8.67 -10.09 56.19
N SER A 42 9.92 -10.53 56.40
CA SER A 42 11.09 -9.68 56.25
C SER A 42 11.69 -9.82 54.83
N PHE A 43 11.87 -8.73 54.13
CA PHE A 43 12.51 -8.62 52.81
C PHE A 43 13.75 -7.72 52.90
N GLN A 44 14.76 -8.01 52.10
CA GLN A 44 15.86 -7.06 51.91
C GLN A 44 15.33 -5.74 51.33
N ARG A 45 15.84 -4.61 51.81
CA ARG A 45 15.40 -3.29 51.36
C ARG A 45 15.47 -3.12 49.83
N SER A 46 16.49 -3.72 49.17
CA SER A 46 16.67 -3.73 47.73
C SER A 46 15.57 -4.46 46.92
N ASN A 47 14.80 -5.31 47.61
CA ASN A 47 13.72 -6.07 46.98
C ASN A 47 12.32 -5.44 47.16
N VAL A 48 12.25 -4.27 47.81
CA VAL A 48 10.99 -3.57 48.10
C VAL A 48 11.09 -2.14 47.61
N GLU A 49 10.25 -1.79 46.66
CA GLU A 49 10.10 -0.43 46.13
C GLU A 49 8.73 0.10 46.57
N ILE A 50 8.73 1.32 47.12
CA ILE A 50 7.50 2.04 47.48
C ILE A 50 7.55 3.33 46.65
N LEU A 51 6.69 3.37 45.66
CA LEU A 51 6.69 4.41 44.64
C LEU A 51 5.47 5.33 44.87
N PRO A 52 5.68 6.63 45.10
CA PRO A 52 4.59 7.59 45.16
C PRO A 52 4.02 7.88 43.79
N LEU A 53 2.74 8.21 43.71
CA LEU A 53 2.11 8.68 42.48
C LEU A 53 2.81 9.97 42.02
N GLN A 54 3.28 9.94 40.79
CA GLN A 54 3.90 11.12 40.14
C GLN A 54 2.90 11.88 39.26
N LYS A 55 2.12 11.14 38.47
CA LYS A 55 1.21 11.74 37.49
C LYS A 55 0.01 10.83 37.23
N LYS A 56 -1.15 11.44 36.95
CA LYS A 56 -2.29 10.78 36.31
C LYS A 56 -2.28 11.10 34.82
N ILE A 57 -2.48 10.09 34.00
CA ILE A 57 -2.60 10.23 32.55
C ILE A 57 -4.07 10.03 32.19
N ASP A 58 -4.62 10.92 31.37
CA ASP A 58 -6.00 10.83 30.92
C ASP A 58 -6.15 9.64 29.94
N PRO A 59 -6.95 8.62 30.28
CA PRO A 59 -7.16 7.46 29.42
C PRO A 59 -7.82 7.80 28.07
N ALA A 60 -8.55 8.90 27.99
CA ALA A 60 -9.20 9.33 26.73
C ALA A 60 -8.18 9.77 25.69
N GLN A 61 -7.04 10.33 26.10
CA GLN A 61 -6.03 10.86 25.21
C GLN A 61 -5.07 9.81 24.66
N VAL A 62 -4.99 8.64 25.30
CA VAL A 62 -3.95 7.66 24.98
C VAL A 62 -4.52 6.26 24.78
N ILE A 63 -3.89 5.53 23.90
CA ILE A 63 -4.08 4.10 23.70
C ILE A 63 -2.92 3.39 24.38
N VAL A 64 -3.24 2.47 25.28
CA VAL A 64 -2.24 1.75 26.08
C VAL A 64 -2.07 0.35 25.50
N THR A 65 -0.83 0.02 25.17
CA THR A 65 -0.47 -1.33 24.71
C THR A 65 0.60 -1.91 25.64
N ALA A 66 0.35 -3.10 26.17
CA ALA A 66 1.34 -3.86 26.94
C ALA A 66 1.41 -5.29 26.41
N ASN A 67 2.61 -5.86 26.33
CA ASN A 67 2.84 -7.21 25.81
C ASN A 67 2.21 -7.42 24.42
N ARG A 68 2.27 -6.40 23.54
CA ARG A 68 1.68 -6.37 22.18
C ARG A 68 0.15 -6.49 22.16
N GLN A 69 -0.54 -6.27 23.29
CA GLN A 69 -1.99 -6.26 23.38
C GLN A 69 -2.49 -4.91 23.84
N THR A 70 -3.50 -4.37 23.16
CA THR A 70 -4.15 -3.13 23.56
C THR A 70 -5.04 -3.40 24.77
N ILE A 71 -4.89 -2.58 25.80
CA ILE A 71 -5.68 -2.66 27.04
C ILE A 71 -6.93 -1.80 26.85
N SER A 72 -8.09 -2.41 27.03
CA SER A 72 -9.39 -1.75 26.92
C SER A 72 -10.09 -1.62 28.27
N GLY A 73 -11.04 -0.69 28.38
CA GLY A 73 -11.85 -0.46 29.59
C GLY A 73 -11.02 0.14 30.72
N ILE A 74 -10.13 1.06 30.38
CA ILE A 74 -9.29 1.79 31.34
C ILE A 74 -10.11 2.91 31.96
N ASP A 75 -10.06 2.98 33.30
CA ASP A 75 -10.71 4.02 34.10
C ASP A 75 -9.68 5.10 34.54
N GLU A 76 -8.52 4.66 35.06
CA GLU A 76 -7.42 5.55 35.41
C GLU A 76 -6.07 4.94 35.00
N ILE A 77 -5.12 5.81 34.64
CA ILE A 77 -3.72 5.47 34.40
C ILE A 77 -2.86 6.24 35.40
N LEU A 78 -2.20 5.52 36.28
CA LEU A 78 -1.38 6.07 37.34
C LEU A 78 0.10 5.83 37.06
N ASP A 79 0.88 6.89 36.94
CA ASP A 79 2.33 6.83 36.73
C ASP A 79 3.07 6.97 38.07
N PHE A 80 3.82 5.94 38.43
CA PHE A 80 4.65 5.88 39.64
C PHE A 80 6.16 6.00 39.33
N GLY A 81 6.51 6.53 38.13
CA GLY A 81 7.89 6.72 37.68
C GLY A 81 8.48 5.49 37.00
N GLY A 82 8.74 4.41 37.75
CA GLY A 82 9.24 3.13 37.19
C GLY A 82 8.14 2.21 36.69
N TYR A 83 6.91 2.41 37.12
CA TYR A 83 5.77 1.55 36.86
C TYR A 83 4.52 2.36 36.53
N TYR A 84 3.66 1.76 35.72
CA TYR A 84 2.29 2.22 35.49
C TYR A 84 1.30 1.26 36.12
N ARG A 85 0.28 1.79 36.83
CA ARG A 85 -0.87 1.03 37.28
C ARG A 85 -2.08 1.47 36.44
N ILE A 86 -2.71 0.49 35.79
CA ILE A 86 -3.88 0.67 34.96
C ILE A 86 -5.09 0.15 35.68
N VAL A 87 -5.94 1.07 36.14
CA VAL A 87 -7.20 0.78 36.80
C VAL A 87 -8.25 0.49 35.76
N ARG A 88 -8.97 -0.61 35.87
CA ARG A 88 -9.97 -1.05 34.87
C ARG A 88 -11.35 -1.22 35.49
N LYS A 89 -12.36 -0.72 34.81
CA LYS A 89 -13.76 -0.81 35.27
C LYS A 89 -14.22 -2.25 35.38
N GLY A 90 -14.56 -2.70 36.61
CA GLY A 90 -15.06 -4.03 36.85
C GLY A 90 -14.09 -5.21 36.62
N LYS A 91 -12.79 -4.92 36.50
CA LYS A 91 -11.73 -5.93 36.30
C LYS A 91 -10.58 -5.67 37.26
N ARG A 92 -9.71 -6.68 37.42
CA ARG A 92 -8.49 -6.52 38.22
C ARG A 92 -7.58 -5.47 37.59
N ASP A 93 -6.99 -4.60 38.42
CA ASP A 93 -5.97 -3.65 38.03
C ASP A 93 -4.74 -4.38 37.50
N LEU A 94 -4.01 -3.72 36.62
CA LEU A 94 -2.78 -4.24 36.02
C LEU A 94 -1.64 -3.27 36.33
N SER A 95 -0.50 -3.81 36.74
CA SER A 95 0.72 -3.04 36.93
C SER A 95 1.81 -3.56 36.00
N PHE A 96 2.50 -2.65 35.33
CA PHE A 96 3.54 -2.96 34.37
C PHE A 96 4.76 -2.08 34.66
N HIS A 97 5.92 -2.64 34.44
CA HIS A 97 7.13 -1.83 34.37
C HIS A 97 7.07 -0.89 33.15
N ARG A 98 7.70 0.28 33.25
CA ARG A 98 7.65 1.31 32.20
C ARG A 98 8.09 0.81 30.82
N SER A 99 9.06 -0.11 30.75
CA SER A 99 9.52 -0.72 29.50
C SER A 99 8.54 -1.68 28.84
N GLU A 100 7.50 -2.12 29.54
CA GLU A 100 6.51 -3.08 29.04
C GLU A 100 5.29 -2.39 28.43
N VAL A 101 5.16 -1.06 28.59
CA VAL A 101 4.00 -0.28 28.17
C VAL A 101 4.37 0.71 27.10
N GLN A 102 3.55 0.76 26.07
CA GLN A 102 3.63 1.79 25.02
C GLN A 102 2.35 2.62 25.03
N PHE A 103 2.52 3.93 24.96
CA PHE A 103 1.44 4.90 24.83
C PHE A 103 1.43 5.43 23.41
N GLN A 104 0.26 5.42 22.78
CA GLN A 104 0.01 6.06 21.50
C GLN A 104 -1.08 7.10 21.67
N GLN A 105 -1.01 8.20 20.97
CA GLN A 105 -2.02 9.24 21.06
C GLN A 105 -3.30 8.79 20.35
N ASN A 106 -4.46 9.10 20.97
CA ASN A 106 -5.77 8.90 20.37
C ASN A 106 -6.13 10.10 19.50
N CYS A 107 -6.12 9.94 18.18
CA CYS A 107 -6.40 11.04 17.26
C CYS A 107 -7.84 11.57 17.32
N LEU A 108 -8.77 10.83 17.92
CA LEU A 108 -10.15 11.27 18.10
C LEU A 108 -10.32 12.33 19.21
N THR A 109 -9.28 12.67 19.95
CA THR A 109 -9.28 13.79 20.89
C THR A 109 -9.06 15.15 20.22
N ASP A 110 -8.62 15.17 18.97
CA ASP A 110 -8.60 16.36 18.12
C ASP A 110 -10.02 16.67 17.63
N GLY A 111 -10.51 17.88 17.85
CA GLY A 111 -11.89 18.27 17.55
C GLY A 111 -12.29 18.07 16.09
N LYS A 112 -11.40 18.40 15.14
CA LYS A 112 -11.66 18.20 13.70
C LYS A 112 -11.77 16.74 13.33
N ASN A 113 -10.90 15.89 13.87
CA ASN A 113 -10.93 14.46 13.65
C ASN A 113 -12.17 13.83 14.24
N GLN A 114 -12.58 14.29 15.43
CA GLN A 114 -13.79 13.85 16.08
C GLN A 114 -15.05 14.22 15.28
N GLU A 115 -15.15 15.46 14.78
CA GLU A 115 -16.24 15.91 13.92
C GLU A 115 -16.33 15.10 12.64
N THR A 116 -15.20 14.87 11.96
CA THR A 116 -15.14 14.04 10.74
C THR A 116 -15.55 12.60 11.02
N PHE A 117 -15.09 12.03 12.12
CA PHE A 117 -15.46 10.67 12.51
C PHE A 117 -16.94 10.55 12.89
N GLN A 118 -17.48 11.55 13.57
CA GLN A 118 -18.92 11.63 13.88
C GLN A 118 -19.78 11.71 12.61
N TYR A 119 -19.36 12.51 11.61
CA TYR A 119 -20.01 12.55 10.31
C TYR A 119 -20.03 11.16 9.63
N PHE A 120 -18.95 10.38 9.73
CA PHE A 120 -18.95 9.01 9.20
C PHE A 120 -19.91 8.09 9.94
N LYS A 121 -20.03 8.22 11.27
CA LYS A 121 -21.01 7.46 12.06
C LYS A 121 -22.44 7.78 11.66
N GLU A 122 -22.77 9.05 11.50
CA GLU A 122 -24.10 9.52 11.06
C GLU A 122 -24.42 9.04 9.64
N THR A 123 -23.45 9.13 8.72
CA THR A 123 -23.58 8.60 7.36
C THR A 123 -23.80 7.08 7.39
N ALA A 124 -23.05 6.33 8.19
CA ALA A 124 -23.21 4.90 8.35
C ALA A 124 -24.59 4.51 8.91
N ALA A 125 -25.13 5.31 9.82
CA ALA A 125 -26.49 5.14 10.35
C ALA A 125 -27.55 5.42 9.27
N ALA A 126 -27.35 6.46 8.44
CA ALA A 126 -28.30 6.86 7.38
C ALA A 126 -28.34 5.87 6.19
N ILE A 127 -27.20 5.25 5.82
CA ILE A 127 -27.10 4.27 4.70
C ILE A 127 -27.90 3.00 4.97
N SER A 128 -28.18 2.69 6.24
CA SER A 128 -29.06 1.58 6.65
C SER A 128 -28.70 0.21 6.04
N LEU A 129 -27.44 -0.19 6.09
CA LEU A 129 -27.04 -1.57 5.75
C LEU A 129 -27.53 -2.51 6.85
N VAL A 130 -28.76 -2.97 6.74
CA VAL A 130 -29.45 -3.74 7.77
C VAL A 130 -29.28 -5.23 7.54
N ALA A 131 -28.88 -5.98 8.54
CA ALA A 131 -28.89 -7.43 8.54
C ALA A 131 -30.31 -8.00 8.66
N GLU A 132 -30.51 -9.29 8.37
CA GLU A 132 -31.80 -9.98 8.47
C GLU A 132 -32.50 -9.80 9.85
N ASN A 133 -31.72 -9.60 10.91
CA ASN A 133 -32.20 -9.36 12.28
C ASN A 133 -32.49 -7.89 12.60
N GLY A 134 -32.53 -6.99 11.61
CA GLY A 134 -32.85 -5.58 11.78
C GLY A 134 -31.70 -4.70 12.30
N ILE A 135 -30.50 -5.26 12.52
CA ILE A 135 -29.35 -4.49 13.03
C ILE A 135 -28.63 -3.79 11.88
N ASN A 136 -28.40 -2.46 12.01
CA ASN A 136 -27.53 -1.73 11.12
C ASN A 136 -26.07 -2.11 11.35
N ILE A 137 -25.49 -2.86 10.41
CA ILE A 137 -24.14 -3.45 10.55
C ILE A 137 -23.07 -2.37 10.60
N LEU A 138 -23.17 -1.32 9.76
CA LEU A 138 -22.17 -0.27 9.69
C LEU A 138 -22.18 0.56 10.97
N SER A 139 -23.35 1.02 11.42
CA SER A 139 -23.49 1.78 12.66
C SER A 139 -22.88 1.00 13.85
N MET A 140 -23.22 -0.28 13.97
CA MET A 140 -22.69 -1.13 15.03
C MET A 140 -21.15 -1.27 14.96
N GLN A 141 -20.54 -1.26 13.78
CA GLN A 141 -19.08 -1.33 13.66
C GLN A 141 -18.41 -0.01 14.05
N TYR A 142 -18.97 1.13 13.63
CA TYR A 142 -18.47 2.44 14.04
C TYR A 142 -18.58 2.67 15.56
N ASP A 143 -19.63 2.17 16.20
CA ASP A 143 -19.82 2.28 17.67
C ASP A 143 -18.76 1.51 18.47
N LYS A 144 -18.14 0.50 17.88
CA LYS A 144 -17.03 -0.24 18.49
C LYS A 144 -15.69 0.50 18.45
N ILE A 145 -15.55 1.48 17.56
CA ILE A 145 -14.34 2.27 17.41
C ILE A 145 -14.40 3.43 18.41
N GLN A 146 -13.77 3.25 19.56
CA GLN A 146 -13.71 4.25 20.62
C GLN A 146 -12.42 5.07 20.61
N GLN A 147 -11.36 4.50 20.05
CA GLN A 147 -10.03 5.10 20.00
C GLN A 147 -9.38 4.78 18.66
N VAL A 148 -8.63 5.73 18.10
CA VAL A 148 -7.90 5.58 16.85
C VAL A 148 -6.47 6.09 17.06
N SER A 149 -5.48 5.19 16.94
CA SER A 149 -4.07 5.56 17.03
C SER A 149 -3.63 6.40 15.83
N GLU A 150 -2.79 7.40 16.07
CA GLU A 150 -2.22 8.28 15.03
C GLU A 150 -1.46 7.51 13.94
N ASP A 151 -0.91 6.34 14.26
CA ASP A 151 -0.17 5.50 13.30
C ASP A 151 -1.07 4.74 12.33
N THR A 152 -2.39 4.74 12.54
CA THR A 152 -3.34 3.98 11.71
C THR A 152 -3.65 4.68 10.38
N VAL A 153 -4.10 3.88 9.41
CA VAL A 153 -4.62 4.39 8.14
C VAL A 153 -5.86 5.27 8.36
N LEU A 154 -6.72 4.89 9.31
CA LEU A 154 -7.92 5.68 9.63
C LEU A 154 -7.55 7.07 10.15
N ALA A 155 -6.55 7.19 11.03
CA ALA A 155 -6.05 8.49 11.48
C ALA A 155 -5.56 9.36 10.32
N SER A 156 -4.81 8.76 9.39
CA SER A 156 -4.35 9.46 8.18
C SER A 156 -5.50 9.90 7.26
N TYR A 157 -6.60 9.16 7.26
CA TYR A 157 -7.79 9.51 6.49
C TYR A 157 -8.61 10.63 7.15
N LEU A 158 -8.67 10.66 8.48
CA LEU A 158 -9.33 11.72 9.24
C LEU A 158 -8.58 13.06 9.16
N ALA A 159 -7.26 13.03 9.08
CA ALA A 159 -6.39 14.21 9.00
C ALA A 159 -5.41 14.13 7.82
N PRO A 160 -5.87 14.26 6.55
CA PRO A 160 -5.05 14.04 5.36
C PRO A 160 -3.91 15.04 5.17
N GLN A 161 -3.92 16.17 5.88
CA GLN A 161 -2.90 17.22 5.79
C GLN A 161 -1.72 17.04 6.78
N LYS A 162 -1.79 16.08 7.71
CA LYS A 162 -0.67 15.79 8.61
C LYS A 162 0.39 14.98 7.85
N ASP A 163 1.66 15.29 8.10
CA ASP A 163 2.79 14.50 7.60
C ASP A 163 2.67 13.05 8.07
N VAL A 164 2.33 12.19 7.12
CA VAL A 164 2.12 10.78 7.37
C VAL A 164 3.43 10.06 7.09
N LYS A 165 3.98 9.40 8.11
CA LYS A 165 5.13 8.52 7.94
C LYS A 165 4.78 7.43 6.92
N MET A 166 5.37 7.52 5.73
CA MET A 166 5.14 6.56 4.65
C MET A 166 5.80 5.22 4.98
N PRO A 167 5.17 4.09 4.63
CA PRO A 167 5.80 2.79 4.73
C PRO A 167 7.11 2.75 3.94
N GLN A 168 8.14 2.13 4.50
CA GLN A 168 9.35 1.87 3.73
C GLN A 168 9.08 0.80 2.69
N MET A 169 9.47 1.07 1.44
CA MET A 169 9.39 0.09 0.37
C MET A 169 10.31 -1.09 0.71
N PRO A 170 9.88 -2.35 0.50
CA PRO A 170 10.76 -3.50 0.64
C PRO A 170 12.00 -3.36 -0.25
N GLU A 171 13.17 -3.79 0.21
CA GLU A 171 14.42 -3.75 -0.56
C GLU A 171 14.29 -4.49 -1.90
N ALA A 172 13.55 -5.59 -1.90
CA ALA A 172 13.26 -6.37 -3.09
C ALA A 172 11.77 -6.68 -3.20
N VAL A 173 11.16 -6.31 -4.31
CA VAL A 173 9.77 -6.61 -4.67
C VAL A 173 9.74 -7.79 -5.62
N ILE A 174 8.88 -8.77 -5.34
CA ILE A 174 8.72 -9.98 -6.14
C ILE A 174 7.39 -9.97 -6.91
N TYR A 175 7.37 -10.66 -8.05
CA TYR A 175 6.21 -10.69 -8.96
C TYR A 175 5.87 -12.13 -9.40
N PRO A 176 5.49 -13.02 -8.46
CA PRO A 176 5.25 -14.45 -8.75
C PRO A 176 4.07 -14.72 -9.68
N PHE A 177 3.24 -13.73 -9.96
CA PHE A 177 2.06 -13.83 -10.82
C PHE A 177 2.24 -13.11 -12.16
N GLY A 178 3.46 -12.69 -12.52
CA GLY A 178 3.75 -11.88 -13.70
C GLY A 178 3.33 -10.43 -13.53
N LEU A 179 3.67 -9.58 -14.49
CA LEU A 179 3.38 -8.15 -14.45
C LEU A 179 3.44 -7.51 -15.85
N ASN A 180 2.88 -6.30 -15.93
CA ASN A 180 3.24 -5.28 -16.92
C ASN A 180 3.70 -4.01 -16.18
N GLN A 181 4.06 -2.96 -16.91
CA GLN A 181 4.59 -1.74 -16.31
C GLN A 181 3.60 -1.08 -15.33
N SER A 182 2.35 -0.91 -15.72
CA SER A 182 1.33 -0.29 -14.87
C SER A 182 1.03 -1.13 -13.62
N GLN A 183 1.03 -2.45 -13.75
CA GLN A 183 0.87 -3.38 -12.63
C GLN A 183 2.09 -3.32 -11.69
N LYS A 184 3.32 -3.25 -12.23
CA LYS A 184 4.55 -3.05 -11.44
C LYS A 184 4.44 -1.79 -10.59
N LEU A 185 4.15 -0.66 -11.23
CA LEU A 185 3.99 0.61 -10.55
C LEU A 185 2.89 0.58 -9.49
N ALA A 186 1.75 -0.08 -9.77
CA ALA A 186 0.65 -0.24 -8.83
C ALA A 186 1.07 -1.05 -7.59
N VAL A 187 1.82 -2.15 -7.76
CA VAL A 187 2.36 -2.96 -6.66
C VAL A 187 3.33 -2.12 -5.81
N GLU A 188 4.28 -1.44 -6.45
CA GLU A 188 5.28 -0.61 -5.75
C GLU A 188 4.63 0.52 -4.95
N ARG A 189 3.65 1.22 -5.53
CA ARG A 189 2.87 2.26 -4.85
C ARG A 189 2.05 1.70 -3.69
N ALA A 190 1.41 0.54 -3.86
CA ALA A 190 0.65 -0.10 -2.78
C ALA A 190 1.54 -0.49 -1.60
N LEU A 191 2.78 -0.92 -1.84
CA LEU A 191 3.73 -1.28 -0.80
C LEU A 191 4.39 -0.07 -0.11
N SER A 192 4.48 1.08 -0.80
CA SER A 192 5.09 2.30 -0.30
C SER A 192 4.10 3.35 0.19
N SER A 193 2.79 3.08 0.15
CA SER A 193 1.74 4.00 0.56
C SER A 193 0.86 3.41 1.63
N LYS A 194 0.32 4.23 2.54
CA LYS A 194 -0.71 3.78 3.50
C LYS A 194 -2.05 3.50 2.81
N ILE A 195 -2.38 4.30 1.81
CA ILE A 195 -3.59 4.17 0.99
C ILE A 195 -3.19 4.28 -0.47
N SER A 196 -3.63 3.35 -1.30
CA SER A 196 -3.47 3.42 -2.75
C SER A 196 -4.77 3.04 -3.45
N ILE A 197 -5.08 3.72 -4.55
CA ILE A 197 -6.25 3.45 -5.38
C ILE A 197 -5.77 2.89 -6.71
N ILE A 198 -6.21 1.68 -7.05
CA ILE A 198 -5.86 1.00 -8.29
C ILE A 198 -7.12 0.87 -9.14
N GLN A 199 -7.20 1.67 -10.18
CA GLN A 199 -8.31 1.66 -11.15
C GLN A 199 -7.89 0.94 -12.43
N GLY A 200 -8.86 0.32 -13.09
CA GLY A 200 -8.66 -0.30 -14.40
C GLY A 200 -9.93 -0.98 -14.87
N PRO A 201 -10.23 -0.97 -16.19
CA PRO A 201 -11.35 -1.72 -16.75
C PRO A 201 -11.19 -3.23 -16.58
N PRO A 202 -12.24 -4.03 -16.81
CA PRO A 202 -12.12 -5.49 -16.86
C PRO A 202 -11.01 -5.93 -17.82
N GLY A 203 -10.29 -7.00 -17.48
CA GLY A 203 -9.19 -7.54 -18.32
C GLY A 203 -7.81 -6.90 -18.12
N THR A 204 -7.66 -5.80 -17.39
CA THR A 204 -6.36 -5.13 -17.18
C THR A 204 -5.43 -5.82 -16.17
N GLY A 205 -5.84 -6.98 -15.64
CA GLY A 205 -5.01 -7.75 -14.71
C GLY A 205 -5.02 -7.27 -13.25
N LYS A 206 -6.07 -6.57 -12.80
CA LYS A 206 -6.23 -6.13 -11.40
C LYS A 206 -6.01 -7.27 -10.38
N THR A 207 -6.57 -8.44 -10.64
CA THR A 207 -6.37 -9.63 -9.77
C THR A 207 -4.90 -10.04 -9.69
N GLN A 208 -4.16 -9.95 -10.79
CA GLN A 208 -2.73 -10.23 -10.85
C GLN A 208 -1.92 -9.24 -10.00
N THR A 209 -2.29 -7.96 -10.05
CA THR A 209 -1.72 -6.91 -9.19
C THR A 209 -1.99 -7.21 -7.71
N ILE A 210 -3.23 -7.54 -7.35
CA ILE A 210 -3.61 -7.92 -5.97
C ILE A 210 -2.79 -9.11 -5.49
N LEU A 211 -2.62 -10.15 -6.29
CA LEU A 211 -1.84 -11.34 -5.93
C LEU A 211 -0.35 -11.02 -5.70
N ASN A 212 0.24 -10.15 -6.52
CA ASN A 212 1.61 -9.69 -6.29
C ASN A 212 1.74 -8.85 -5.01
N ILE A 213 0.75 -8.00 -4.68
CA ILE A 213 0.71 -7.28 -3.40
C ILE A 213 0.64 -8.27 -2.24
N ILE A 214 -0.28 -9.25 -2.30
CA ILE A 214 -0.41 -10.31 -1.27
C ILE A 214 0.93 -11.02 -1.06
N ALA A 215 1.58 -11.46 -2.15
CA ALA A 215 2.84 -12.18 -2.06
C ALA A 215 3.94 -11.38 -1.34
N ASN A 216 4.06 -10.08 -1.63
CA ASN A 216 5.04 -9.21 -0.98
C ASN A 216 4.70 -8.92 0.49
N VAL A 217 3.42 -8.68 0.82
CA VAL A 217 2.98 -8.44 2.19
C VAL A 217 3.19 -9.69 3.06
N VAL A 218 2.80 -10.86 2.55
CA VAL A 218 3.01 -12.14 3.25
C VAL A 218 4.50 -12.45 3.39
N ARG A 219 5.32 -12.20 2.35
CA ARG A 219 6.78 -12.32 2.41
C ARG A 219 7.37 -11.45 3.52
N SER A 220 6.83 -10.26 3.74
CA SER A 220 7.25 -9.35 4.81
C SER A 220 6.77 -9.78 6.22
N GLY A 221 6.12 -10.94 6.37
CA GLY A 221 5.62 -11.44 7.66
C GLY A 221 4.35 -10.75 8.14
N LYS A 222 3.68 -10.03 7.27
CA LYS A 222 2.42 -9.33 7.57
C LYS A 222 1.23 -10.17 7.09
N THR A 223 0.05 -9.82 7.60
CA THR A 223 -1.22 -10.43 7.21
C THR A 223 -1.97 -9.55 6.22
N VAL A 224 -2.84 -10.16 5.41
CA VAL A 224 -3.65 -9.49 4.39
C VAL A 224 -5.11 -9.88 4.58
N ALA A 225 -6.01 -8.90 4.52
CA ALA A 225 -7.44 -9.12 4.38
C ALA A 225 -7.90 -8.67 3.00
N VAL A 226 -8.46 -9.60 2.23
CA VAL A 226 -9.10 -9.30 0.94
C VAL A 226 -10.60 -9.23 1.18
N VAL A 227 -11.18 -8.05 0.97
CA VAL A 227 -12.61 -7.80 1.19
C VAL A 227 -13.31 -7.38 -0.09
N SER A 228 -14.51 -7.90 -0.32
CA SER A 228 -15.37 -7.53 -1.44
C SER A 228 -16.83 -7.72 -1.05
N ASN A 229 -17.71 -6.95 -1.65
CA ASN A 229 -19.16 -7.16 -1.59
C ASN A 229 -19.61 -8.36 -2.44
N ASN A 230 -18.75 -8.93 -3.26
CA ASN A 230 -18.99 -10.09 -4.11
C ASN A 230 -18.05 -11.24 -3.74
N ASN A 231 -18.62 -12.36 -3.30
CA ASN A 231 -17.88 -13.57 -2.94
C ASN A 231 -17.07 -14.14 -4.12
N SER A 232 -17.55 -14.02 -5.37
CA SER A 232 -16.84 -14.54 -6.54
C SER A 232 -15.50 -13.81 -6.77
N ALA A 233 -15.41 -12.53 -6.43
CA ALA A 233 -14.16 -11.77 -6.55
C ALA A 233 -13.08 -12.26 -5.57
N THR A 234 -13.47 -12.53 -4.31
CA THR A 234 -12.53 -13.08 -3.31
C THR A 234 -12.18 -14.54 -3.62
N HIS A 235 -13.12 -15.32 -4.13
CA HIS A 235 -12.89 -16.70 -4.56
C HIS A 235 -11.88 -16.78 -5.71
N ASN A 236 -11.97 -15.92 -6.71
CA ASN A 236 -11.00 -15.84 -7.81
C ASN A 236 -9.56 -15.58 -7.32
N VAL A 237 -9.40 -14.78 -6.25
CA VAL A 237 -8.07 -14.58 -5.63
C VAL A 237 -7.58 -15.86 -4.97
N ALA A 238 -8.45 -16.56 -4.21
CA ALA A 238 -8.12 -17.82 -3.56
C ALA A 238 -7.73 -18.92 -4.56
N GLU A 239 -8.53 -19.12 -5.63
CA GLU A 239 -8.22 -20.08 -6.70
C GLU A 239 -6.86 -19.86 -7.37
N LYS A 240 -6.48 -18.58 -7.56
CA LYS A 240 -5.19 -18.27 -8.16
C LYS A 240 -4.03 -18.51 -7.21
N LEU A 241 -4.23 -18.38 -5.90
CA LEU A 241 -3.25 -18.77 -4.88
C LEU A 241 -3.13 -20.31 -4.83
N GLU A 242 -4.25 -21.05 -4.89
CA GLU A 242 -4.30 -22.50 -4.96
C GLU A 242 -3.49 -23.05 -6.15
N LYS A 243 -3.63 -22.46 -7.34
CA LYS A 243 -2.84 -22.81 -8.53
C LYS A 243 -1.32 -22.68 -8.35
N LYS A 244 -0.88 -21.97 -7.31
CA LYS A 244 0.53 -21.83 -6.92
C LYS A 244 0.87 -22.63 -5.65
N ASN A 245 -0.06 -23.48 -5.18
CA ASN A 245 0.02 -24.25 -3.93
C ASN A 245 0.18 -23.34 -2.68
N ALA A 246 -0.48 -22.19 -2.69
CA ALA A 246 -0.46 -21.20 -1.60
C ALA A 246 -1.82 -21.07 -0.89
N ASP A 247 -2.76 -21.98 -1.12
CA ASP A 247 -4.09 -22.06 -0.51
C ASP A 247 -4.03 -22.22 1.01
N PHE A 248 -3.04 -22.94 1.51
CA PHE A 248 -2.82 -23.12 2.96
C PHE A 248 -2.60 -21.79 3.71
N LEU A 249 -2.28 -20.70 3.01
CA LEU A 249 -2.16 -19.35 3.59
C LEU A 249 -3.50 -18.62 3.68
N THR A 250 -4.60 -19.22 3.21
CA THR A 250 -5.88 -18.54 3.05
C THR A 250 -6.92 -19.04 4.04
N ALA A 251 -7.70 -18.11 4.61
CA ALA A 251 -8.90 -18.38 5.37
C ALA A 251 -10.10 -17.67 4.74
N PHE A 252 -11.05 -18.42 4.21
CA PHE A 252 -12.22 -17.88 3.52
C PHE A 252 -13.37 -17.65 4.50
N LEU A 253 -13.50 -16.44 5.05
CA LEU A 253 -14.35 -16.11 6.19
C LEU A 253 -15.54 -15.20 5.88
N GLY A 254 -15.77 -14.83 4.62
CA GLY A 254 -16.65 -13.74 4.20
C GLY A 254 -18.14 -13.90 4.56
N SER A 255 -18.64 -15.13 4.77
CA SER A 255 -20.00 -15.40 5.18
C SER A 255 -20.05 -16.48 6.27
N LEU A 256 -21.19 -16.63 6.96
CA LEU A 256 -21.36 -17.71 7.94
C LEU A 256 -21.14 -19.09 7.32
N VAL A 257 -21.65 -19.30 6.11
CA VAL A 257 -21.48 -20.56 5.36
C VAL A 257 -20.01 -20.80 5.01
N ASN A 258 -19.32 -19.78 4.51
CA ASN A 258 -17.89 -19.88 4.17
C ASN A 258 -17.05 -20.13 5.41
N LYS A 259 -17.36 -19.45 6.51
CA LYS A 259 -16.71 -19.67 7.80
C LYS A 259 -16.88 -21.09 8.30
N GLN A 260 -18.09 -21.67 8.19
CA GLN A 260 -18.34 -23.04 8.58
C GLN A 260 -17.59 -24.03 7.71
N LYS A 261 -17.63 -23.86 6.37
CA LYS A 261 -16.85 -24.67 5.43
C LYS A 261 -15.36 -24.61 5.73
N PHE A 262 -14.83 -23.42 6.02
CA PHE A 262 -13.43 -23.25 6.40
C PHE A 262 -13.09 -24.02 7.68
N LEU A 263 -13.95 -23.95 8.72
CA LEU A 263 -13.73 -24.66 9.97
C LEU A 263 -13.74 -26.18 9.79
N GLU A 264 -14.61 -26.70 8.91
CA GLU A 264 -14.72 -28.13 8.59
C GLU A 264 -13.54 -28.63 7.71
N ALA A 265 -13.02 -27.77 6.84
CA ALA A 265 -11.95 -28.10 5.89
C ALA A 265 -10.51 -27.92 6.45
N GLN A 266 -10.37 -27.43 7.68
CA GLN A 266 -9.05 -27.25 8.27
C GLN A 266 -8.30 -28.59 8.38
N THR A 267 -7.03 -28.56 8.05
CA THR A 267 -6.11 -29.68 8.23
C THR A 267 -5.06 -29.35 9.26
N SER A 268 -4.68 -30.31 10.09
CA SER A 268 -3.61 -30.15 11.07
C SER A 268 -2.20 -30.26 10.47
N VAL A 269 -2.12 -30.50 9.16
CA VAL A 269 -0.86 -30.74 8.47
C VAL A 269 -0.60 -29.64 7.44
N TYR A 270 0.62 -29.11 7.41
CA TYR A 270 1.07 -28.24 6.33
C TYR A 270 1.39 -29.04 5.07
N PRO A 271 1.29 -28.44 3.87
CA PRO A 271 1.72 -29.11 2.65
C PRO A 271 3.23 -29.45 2.71
N ASN A 272 3.62 -30.47 1.97
CA ASN A 272 5.05 -30.77 1.84
C ASN A 272 5.78 -29.64 1.12
N MET A 273 6.75 -29.01 1.78
CA MET A 273 7.53 -27.89 1.29
C MET A 273 9.01 -28.20 1.10
N SER A 274 9.40 -29.47 1.15
CA SER A 274 10.83 -29.89 1.05
C SER A 274 11.49 -29.36 -0.21
N ASP A 275 10.78 -29.34 -1.34
CA ASP A 275 11.29 -28.83 -2.61
C ASP A 275 11.35 -27.29 -2.67
N TRP A 276 10.77 -26.61 -1.69
CA TRP A 276 10.76 -25.14 -1.61
C TRP A 276 11.93 -24.59 -0.79
N GLU A 277 12.54 -25.44 0.02
CA GLU A 277 13.63 -25.02 0.87
C GLU A 277 14.85 -24.58 0.07
N LEU A 278 15.40 -23.46 0.47
CA LEU A 278 16.67 -22.96 -0.02
C LEU A 278 17.55 -22.59 1.17
N PRO A 279 18.84 -22.97 1.15
CA PRO A 279 19.82 -22.43 2.08
C PRO A 279 19.80 -20.91 2.07
N SER A 280 20.03 -20.29 3.23
CA SER A 280 19.96 -18.83 3.39
C SER A 280 20.83 -18.06 2.39
N GLU A 281 22.02 -18.58 2.08
CA GLU A 281 22.92 -17.98 1.09
C GLU A 281 22.34 -18.03 -0.33
N LYS A 282 21.81 -19.19 -0.75
CA LYS A 282 21.16 -19.31 -2.07
C LYS A 282 19.91 -18.45 -2.19
N ARG A 283 19.15 -18.30 -1.11
CA ARG A 283 17.99 -17.43 -1.08
C ARG A 283 18.40 -15.97 -1.25
N ARG A 284 19.46 -15.53 -0.54
CA ARG A 284 20.00 -14.17 -0.67
C ARG A 284 20.52 -13.90 -2.08
N GLN A 285 21.24 -14.83 -2.67
CA GLN A 285 21.69 -14.72 -4.06
C GLN A 285 20.50 -14.60 -5.03
N LEU A 286 19.50 -15.47 -4.90
CA LEU A 286 18.30 -15.43 -5.73
C LEU A 286 17.54 -14.10 -5.58
N ASP A 287 17.50 -13.51 -4.38
CA ASP A 287 16.90 -12.21 -4.12
C ASP A 287 17.64 -11.08 -4.84
N GLN A 288 18.97 -11.09 -4.81
CA GLN A 288 19.80 -10.14 -5.54
C GLN A 288 19.63 -10.28 -7.06
N GLU A 289 19.63 -11.51 -7.59
CA GLU A 289 19.38 -11.77 -9.01
C GLU A 289 17.99 -11.31 -9.45
N THR A 290 16.96 -11.56 -8.64
CA THR A 290 15.59 -11.14 -8.93
C THR A 290 15.47 -9.62 -8.94
N THR A 291 16.12 -8.95 -8.00
CA THR A 291 16.15 -7.49 -7.92
C THR A 291 16.89 -6.87 -9.11
N ALA A 292 18.03 -7.42 -9.49
CA ALA A 292 18.80 -6.98 -10.65
C ALA A 292 18.01 -7.14 -11.95
N LEU A 293 17.39 -8.31 -12.15
CA LEU A 293 16.53 -8.60 -13.30
C LEU A 293 15.30 -7.67 -13.37
N SER A 294 14.69 -7.38 -12.23
CA SER A 294 13.56 -6.43 -12.15
C SER A 294 13.95 -5.01 -12.56
N LYS A 295 15.17 -4.57 -12.22
CA LYS A 295 15.70 -3.27 -12.64
C LYS A 295 15.98 -3.24 -14.14
N GLU A 296 16.64 -4.26 -14.66
CA GLU A 296 16.95 -4.41 -16.09
C GLU A 296 15.67 -4.41 -16.94
N LEU A 297 14.65 -5.15 -16.50
CA LEU A 297 13.35 -5.20 -17.16
C LEU A 297 12.58 -3.86 -17.14
N ASN A 298 12.90 -2.96 -16.23
CA ASN A 298 12.17 -1.70 -16.12
C ASN A 298 12.31 -0.82 -17.38
N GLU A 299 13.49 -0.78 -17.99
CA GLU A 299 13.73 -0.02 -19.22
C GLU A 299 12.96 -0.63 -20.39
N THR A 300 12.91 -1.96 -20.48
CA THR A 300 12.19 -2.67 -21.55
C THR A 300 10.68 -2.62 -21.34
N LEU A 301 10.18 -2.59 -20.10
CA LEU A 301 8.77 -2.31 -19.79
C LEU A 301 8.37 -0.90 -20.25
N ASN A 302 9.23 0.10 -20.06
CA ASN A 302 9.01 1.45 -20.55
C ASN A 302 8.94 1.48 -22.10
N ALA A 303 9.83 0.75 -22.77
CA ALA A 303 9.81 0.64 -24.24
C ALA A 303 8.49 -0.01 -24.73
N LYS A 304 8.04 -1.09 -24.08
CA LYS A 304 6.77 -1.78 -24.43
C LYS A 304 5.56 -0.86 -24.22
N ASN A 305 5.55 -0.09 -23.14
CA ASN A 305 4.49 0.89 -22.90
C ASN A 305 4.49 1.99 -23.94
N ARG A 306 5.69 2.51 -24.33
CA ARG A 306 5.81 3.54 -25.36
C ARG A 306 5.31 3.06 -26.72
N ILE A 307 5.55 1.78 -27.07
CA ILE A 307 4.98 1.18 -28.30
C ILE A 307 3.44 1.21 -28.26
N ALA A 308 2.84 0.85 -27.12
CA ALA A 308 1.38 0.87 -26.98
C ALA A 308 0.82 2.31 -27.10
N GLU A 309 1.52 3.32 -26.55
CA GLU A 309 1.16 4.73 -26.73
C GLU A 309 1.24 5.16 -28.21
N ILE A 310 2.29 4.77 -28.92
CA ILE A 310 2.44 5.04 -30.35
C ILE A 310 1.29 4.40 -31.14
N GLU A 311 0.89 3.17 -30.80
CA GLU A 311 -0.25 2.52 -31.45
C GLU A 311 -1.57 3.26 -31.21
N GLN A 312 -1.76 3.81 -30.01
CA GLN A 312 -2.91 4.67 -29.74
C GLN A 312 -2.82 6.01 -30.49
N GLU A 313 -1.62 6.60 -30.63
CA GLU A 313 -1.42 7.79 -31.45
C GLU A 313 -1.80 7.50 -32.93
N PHE A 314 -1.41 6.34 -33.48
CA PHE A 314 -1.83 5.95 -34.83
C PHE A 314 -3.34 5.77 -34.98
N LEU A 315 -4.01 5.16 -33.99
CA LEU A 315 -5.46 5.01 -34.01
C LEU A 315 -6.21 6.36 -34.06
N ARG A 316 -5.61 7.43 -33.52
CA ARG A 316 -6.17 8.79 -33.59
C ARG A 316 -5.76 9.49 -34.87
N LEU A 317 -4.49 9.38 -35.26
CA LEU A 317 -3.91 10.09 -36.41
C LEU A 317 -4.46 9.58 -37.73
N ASN A 318 -4.67 8.27 -37.89
CA ASN A 318 -5.09 7.67 -39.15
C ASN A 318 -6.45 8.19 -39.68
N PRO A 319 -7.53 8.26 -38.88
CA PRO A 319 -8.80 8.84 -39.34
C PRO A 319 -8.65 10.33 -39.72
N GLU A 320 -7.93 11.11 -38.89
CA GLU A 320 -7.70 12.53 -39.15
C GLU A 320 -6.95 12.76 -40.46
N GLN A 321 -5.88 12.00 -40.70
CA GLN A 321 -5.09 12.05 -41.91
C GLN A 321 -5.91 11.63 -43.13
N HIS A 322 -6.74 10.56 -43.02
CA HIS A 322 -7.56 10.09 -44.12
C HIS A 322 -8.56 11.16 -44.62
N TYR A 323 -9.30 11.76 -43.70
CA TYR A 323 -10.24 12.84 -44.03
C TYR A 323 -9.52 14.08 -44.59
N PHE A 324 -8.33 14.37 -44.06
CA PHE A 324 -7.51 15.48 -44.55
C PHE A 324 -6.95 15.22 -45.96
N GLU A 325 -6.53 13.99 -46.26
CA GLU A 325 -6.01 13.61 -47.59
C GLU A 325 -7.07 13.82 -48.70
N GLU A 326 -8.33 13.48 -48.45
CA GLU A 326 -9.44 13.74 -49.34
C GLU A 326 -9.60 15.26 -49.62
N TYR A 327 -9.53 16.07 -48.57
CA TYR A 327 -9.56 17.53 -48.69
C TYR A 327 -8.33 18.06 -49.42
N TYR A 328 -7.14 17.61 -49.09
CA TYR A 328 -5.88 18.06 -49.65
C TYR A 328 -5.72 17.72 -51.13
N ALA A 329 -6.30 16.64 -51.60
CA ALA A 329 -6.28 16.26 -53.00
C ALA A 329 -6.80 17.37 -53.94
N SER A 330 -7.68 18.25 -53.47
CA SER A 330 -8.16 19.41 -54.20
C SER A 330 -7.15 20.58 -54.33
N TYR A 331 -6.04 20.53 -53.55
CA TYR A 331 -5.03 21.60 -53.50
C TYR A 331 -3.64 21.18 -54.03
N SER A 332 -3.51 19.96 -54.61
CA SER A 332 -2.22 19.31 -54.87
C SER A 332 -1.38 19.88 -56.01
N ASP A 333 -1.85 20.87 -56.76
CA ASP A 333 -1.15 21.38 -57.95
C ASP A 333 -0.15 22.51 -57.67
N VAL A 334 0.12 22.85 -56.43
CA VAL A 334 1.04 23.95 -56.07
C VAL A 334 2.41 23.39 -55.70
N PRO A 335 3.47 23.56 -56.51
CA PRO A 335 4.80 23.09 -56.14
C PRO A 335 5.35 23.90 -55.00
N MET A 336 5.65 23.20 -53.90
CA MET A 336 6.27 23.75 -52.70
C MET A 336 7.57 23.01 -52.37
N ASP A 337 8.55 23.73 -51.82
CA ASP A 337 9.80 23.14 -51.35
C ASP A 337 9.53 22.17 -50.17
N SER A 338 10.07 20.96 -50.22
CA SER A 338 9.89 19.99 -49.16
C SER A 338 10.37 20.49 -47.77
N MET A 339 9.56 20.22 -46.73
CA MET A 339 9.83 20.54 -45.32
C MET A 339 10.13 19.28 -44.50
N ASP A 340 10.33 18.14 -45.14
CA ASP A 340 10.55 16.81 -44.55
C ASP A 340 11.78 16.69 -43.64
N LYS A 341 12.69 17.66 -43.66
CA LYS A 341 13.84 17.79 -42.76
C LYS A 341 13.50 18.41 -41.41
N LEU A 342 12.32 19.00 -41.28
CA LEU A 342 11.83 19.53 -40.01
C LEU A 342 11.13 18.39 -39.20
N SER A 343 11.23 18.45 -37.87
CA SER A 343 10.44 17.56 -37.03
C SER A 343 8.96 17.98 -37.04
N SER A 344 8.07 17.03 -36.71
CA SER A 344 6.64 17.30 -36.60
C SER A 344 6.33 18.45 -35.63
N GLN A 345 7.06 18.56 -34.50
CA GLN A 345 6.94 19.68 -33.57
C GLN A 345 7.31 21.03 -34.20
N LYS A 346 8.37 21.07 -35.00
CA LYS A 346 8.77 22.29 -35.71
C LYS A 346 7.78 22.65 -36.80
N LEU A 347 7.23 21.67 -37.50
CA LEU A 347 6.20 21.90 -38.53
C LEU A 347 4.91 22.48 -37.90
N LEU A 348 4.48 21.93 -36.75
CA LEU A 348 3.35 22.45 -36.01
C LEU A 348 3.59 23.89 -35.54
N ALA A 349 4.78 24.18 -35.01
CA ALA A 349 5.16 25.53 -34.59
C ALA A 349 5.20 26.51 -35.76
N LEU A 350 5.70 26.07 -36.92
CA LEU A 350 5.72 26.87 -38.15
C LEU A 350 4.30 27.14 -38.64
N TRP A 351 3.43 26.14 -38.63
CA TRP A 351 2.02 26.29 -39.01
C TRP A 351 1.32 27.31 -38.10
N MET A 352 1.43 27.19 -36.78
CA MET A 352 0.83 28.14 -35.82
C MET A 352 1.37 29.57 -36.01
N GLU A 353 2.70 29.73 -36.26
CA GLU A 353 3.32 31.04 -36.49
C GLU A 353 2.86 31.65 -37.81
N PHE A 354 2.66 30.82 -38.85
CA PHE A 354 2.13 31.23 -40.14
C PHE A 354 0.66 31.68 -40.05
N GLU A 355 -0.22 30.93 -39.36
CA GLU A 355 -1.62 31.31 -39.14
C GLU A 355 -1.72 32.66 -38.42
N GLN A 356 -0.99 32.83 -37.30
CA GLN A 356 -0.98 34.10 -36.58
C GLN A 356 -0.50 35.27 -37.40
N HIS A 357 0.43 35.01 -38.33
CA HIS A 357 0.91 36.07 -39.25
C HIS A 357 -0.10 36.39 -40.32
N ALA A 358 -0.76 35.39 -40.89
CA ALA A 358 -1.81 35.56 -41.91
C ALA A 358 -3.01 36.35 -41.34
N GLU A 359 -3.43 36.10 -40.12
CA GLU A 359 -4.50 36.84 -39.43
C GLU A 359 -4.18 38.32 -39.21
N ARG A 360 -2.89 38.67 -39.02
CA ARG A 360 -2.47 40.06 -38.74
C ARG A 360 -2.27 40.93 -40.00
N GLU A 361 -2.26 40.34 -41.17
CA GLU A 361 -2.00 41.00 -42.47
C GLU A 361 -0.76 41.93 -42.49
N THR A 362 0.24 41.63 -41.61
CA THR A 362 1.43 42.48 -41.44
C THR A 362 2.61 41.95 -42.21
N ARG A 363 3.50 42.85 -42.73
CA ARG A 363 4.75 42.42 -43.36
C ARG A 363 5.76 41.99 -42.29
N LEU A 364 6.48 40.88 -42.56
CA LEU A 364 7.55 40.39 -41.69
C LEU A 364 8.68 41.42 -41.56
N GLY A 365 8.98 41.79 -40.31
CA GLY A 365 10.18 42.60 -39.99
C GLY A 365 11.47 41.81 -40.16
N LEU A 366 12.61 42.52 -40.25
CA LEU A 366 13.94 41.90 -40.42
C LEU A 366 14.27 40.88 -39.33
N LEU A 367 13.99 41.19 -38.07
CA LEU A 367 14.26 40.30 -36.92
C LEU A 367 13.40 39.02 -36.98
N GLN A 368 12.15 39.15 -37.44
CA GLN A 368 11.23 37.99 -37.61
C GLN A 368 11.73 37.07 -38.74
N LYS A 369 12.21 37.64 -39.87
CA LYS A 369 12.78 36.85 -40.98
C LYS A 369 14.01 36.07 -40.55
N ILE A 370 14.90 36.68 -39.76
CA ILE A 370 16.08 36.02 -39.20
C ILE A 370 15.65 34.91 -38.23
N SER A 371 14.70 35.17 -37.38
CA SER A 371 14.15 34.18 -36.42
C SER A 371 13.57 32.96 -37.13
N ILE A 372 12.77 33.16 -38.17
CA ILE A 372 12.17 32.06 -38.97
C ILE A 372 13.25 31.20 -39.63
N ILE A 373 14.26 31.83 -40.24
CA ILE A 373 15.37 31.10 -40.87
C ILE A 373 16.13 30.26 -39.81
N PHE A 374 16.37 30.81 -38.65
CA PHE A 374 17.16 30.14 -37.61
C PHE A 374 16.39 28.99 -36.93
N ARG A 375 15.08 29.19 -36.69
CA ARG A 375 14.21 28.19 -36.00
C ARG A 375 13.80 27.08 -36.97
N PHE A 376 13.53 27.38 -38.21
CA PHE A 376 13.01 26.42 -39.17
C PHE A 376 13.99 26.16 -40.33
N ASN A 377 14.03 27.00 -41.35
CA ASN A 377 15.02 27.01 -42.42
C ASN A 377 14.69 28.16 -43.40
N ARG A 378 15.50 28.31 -44.46
CA ARG A 378 15.25 29.30 -45.53
C ARG A 378 13.97 29.03 -46.34
N ASN A 379 13.59 27.77 -46.52
CA ASN A 379 12.38 27.40 -47.26
C ASN A 379 11.12 27.81 -46.50
N ALA A 380 11.12 27.74 -45.15
CA ALA A 380 10.03 28.22 -44.32
C ALA A 380 9.72 29.72 -44.57
N LEU A 381 10.77 30.54 -44.73
CA LEU A 381 10.57 31.97 -45.02
C LEU A 381 9.83 32.22 -46.34
N LYS A 382 10.05 31.38 -47.37
CA LYS A 382 9.37 31.50 -48.66
C LYS A 382 7.85 31.29 -48.57
N LEU A 383 7.38 30.57 -47.56
CA LEU A 383 5.95 30.34 -47.35
C LEU A 383 5.20 31.62 -46.98
N PHE A 384 5.84 32.53 -46.26
CA PHE A 384 5.20 33.77 -45.76
C PHE A 384 4.95 34.81 -46.87
N VAL A 385 5.32 34.51 -48.12
CA VAL A 385 5.04 35.33 -49.30
C VAL A 385 3.89 34.73 -50.13
N ARG A 386 3.38 33.56 -49.77
CA ARG A 386 2.33 32.84 -50.49
C ARG A 386 0.98 32.97 -49.80
N CYS A 387 -0.11 32.64 -50.52
CA CYS A 387 -1.48 32.71 -50.01
C CYS A 387 -1.73 31.69 -48.88
N PRO A 388 -2.39 32.09 -47.78
CA PRO A 388 -2.71 31.23 -46.67
C PRO A 388 -3.49 29.97 -47.06
N GLU A 389 -4.42 30.08 -48.00
CA GLU A 389 -5.26 28.98 -48.48
C GLU A 389 -4.43 27.82 -49.09
N GLN A 390 -3.24 28.10 -49.57
CA GLN A 390 -2.32 27.09 -50.13
C GLN A 390 -1.32 26.57 -49.10
N VAL A 391 -0.82 27.46 -48.25
CA VAL A 391 0.26 27.15 -47.29
C VAL A 391 -0.25 26.33 -46.10
N ILE A 392 -1.42 26.65 -45.57
CA ILE A 392 -1.96 25.94 -44.41
C ILE A 392 -2.21 24.47 -44.72
N PRO A 393 -2.94 24.09 -45.79
CA PRO A 393 -3.10 22.66 -46.12
C PRO A 393 -1.77 21.97 -46.43
N TYR A 394 -0.82 22.65 -47.06
CA TYR A 394 0.51 22.09 -47.27
C TYR A 394 1.26 21.80 -45.97
N LEU A 395 1.29 22.72 -45.02
CA LEU A 395 1.94 22.52 -43.73
C LEU A 395 1.26 21.40 -42.91
N GLN A 396 -0.07 21.31 -42.94
CA GLN A 396 -0.83 20.22 -42.34
C GLN A 396 -0.43 18.86 -42.95
N ASN A 397 -0.37 18.76 -44.28
CA ASN A 397 0.05 17.55 -44.97
C ASN A 397 1.47 17.13 -44.59
N GLN A 398 2.40 18.09 -44.58
CA GLN A 398 3.78 17.85 -44.14
C GLN A 398 3.87 17.42 -42.69
N PHE A 399 3.04 17.98 -41.81
CA PHE A 399 2.96 17.58 -40.42
C PHE A 399 2.51 16.14 -40.28
N TYR A 400 1.41 15.71 -40.91
CA TYR A 400 0.93 14.33 -40.85
C TYR A 400 1.95 13.34 -41.37
N PHE A 401 2.55 13.64 -42.52
CA PHE A 401 3.58 12.80 -43.12
C PHE A 401 4.80 12.62 -42.23
N VAL A 402 5.35 13.71 -41.70
CA VAL A 402 6.55 13.66 -40.83
C VAL A 402 6.23 13.03 -39.48
N LYS A 403 5.09 13.37 -38.88
CA LYS A 403 4.66 12.79 -37.60
C LYS A 403 4.53 11.27 -37.69
N ARG A 404 3.90 10.76 -38.75
CA ARG A 404 3.77 9.33 -38.99
C ARG A 404 5.13 8.65 -39.14
N ARG A 405 6.01 9.22 -39.95
CA ARG A 405 7.38 8.70 -40.16
C ARG A 405 8.17 8.66 -38.88
N GLU A 406 8.09 9.69 -38.04
CA GLU A 406 8.74 9.73 -36.72
C GLU A 406 8.22 8.60 -35.78
N LEU A 407 6.92 8.45 -35.71
CA LEU A 407 6.30 7.39 -34.87
C LEU A 407 6.65 5.98 -35.37
N GLU A 408 6.66 5.76 -36.71
CA GLU A 408 7.06 4.47 -37.28
C GLU A 408 8.53 4.16 -36.99
N ALA A 409 9.42 5.15 -37.15
CA ALA A 409 10.83 4.98 -36.85
C ALA A 409 11.09 4.69 -35.36
N GLU A 410 10.43 5.43 -34.46
CA GLU A 410 10.51 5.20 -33.03
C GLU A 410 10.01 3.79 -32.67
N LYS A 411 8.85 3.38 -33.20
CA LYS A 411 8.28 2.05 -32.98
C LYS A 411 9.23 0.93 -33.43
N GLN A 412 9.83 1.08 -34.61
CA GLN A 412 10.79 0.11 -35.14
C GLN A 412 12.05 -0.01 -34.28
N GLU A 413 12.57 1.13 -33.81
CA GLU A 413 13.74 1.12 -32.91
C GLU A 413 13.44 0.43 -31.58
N LEU A 414 12.29 0.73 -30.97
CA LEU A 414 11.85 0.11 -29.73
C LEU A 414 11.62 -1.40 -29.89
N ASN A 415 10.99 -1.83 -31.00
CA ASN A 415 10.81 -3.27 -31.29
C ASN A 415 12.15 -3.98 -31.43
N ARG A 416 13.14 -3.42 -32.14
CA ARG A 416 14.50 -4.00 -32.23
C ARG A 416 15.17 -4.13 -30.87
N LYS A 417 14.97 -3.16 -29.96
CA LYS A 417 15.48 -3.25 -28.58
C LYS A 417 14.83 -4.40 -27.83
N LEU A 418 13.50 -4.57 -27.94
CA LEU A 418 12.77 -5.65 -27.28
C LEU A 418 13.17 -7.04 -27.80
N GLU A 419 13.32 -7.21 -29.12
CA GLU A 419 13.77 -8.46 -29.75
C GLU A 419 15.17 -8.86 -29.28
N ARG A 420 16.12 -7.94 -29.28
CA ARG A 420 17.50 -8.20 -28.79
C ARG A 420 17.54 -8.59 -27.32
N TYR A 421 16.60 -8.10 -26.53
CA TYR A 421 16.55 -8.34 -25.09
C TYR A 421 15.89 -9.65 -24.70
N ALA A 422 15.22 -10.35 -25.63
CA ALA A 422 14.40 -11.54 -25.35
C ALA A 422 13.39 -11.28 -24.20
N PHE A 423 12.65 -10.18 -24.31
CA PHE A 423 11.80 -9.63 -23.25
C PHE A 423 10.90 -10.67 -22.61
N ASP A 424 10.17 -11.48 -23.39
CA ASP A 424 9.21 -12.44 -22.85
C ASP A 424 9.91 -13.55 -22.03
N ALA A 425 11.06 -14.03 -22.48
CA ALA A 425 11.86 -15.02 -21.74
C ALA A 425 12.36 -14.45 -20.40
N LYS A 426 12.80 -13.18 -20.39
CA LYS A 426 13.24 -12.48 -19.16
C LYS A 426 12.09 -12.21 -18.19
N MET A 427 10.89 -11.92 -18.70
CA MET A 427 9.69 -11.80 -17.88
C MET A 427 9.29 -13.12 -17.23
N ASP A 428 9.37 -14.22 -17.96
CA ASP A 428 9.13 -15.55 -17.42
C ASP A 428 10.20 -15.91 -16.38
N GLU A 429 11.48 -15.61 -16.64
CA GLU A 429 12.54 -15.80 -15.67
C GLU A 429 12.30 -15.01 -14.37
N LEU A 430 11.91 -13.75 -14.46
CA LEU A 430 11.55 -12.94 -13.28
C LEU A 430 10.40 -13.55 -12.48
N THR A 431 9.37 -14.01 -13.19
CA THR A 431 8.20 -14.63 -12.57
C THR A 431 8.56 -15.93 -11.86
N GLN A 432 9.39 -16.79 -12.47
CA GLN A 432 9.84 -18.05 -11.88
C GLN A 432 10.75 -17.81 -10.67
N LYS A 433 11.72 -16.89 -10.76
CA LYS A 433 12.59 -16.52 -9.65
C LYS A 433 11.78 -15.93 -8.48
N SER A 434 10.81 -15.04 -8.78
CA SER A 434 9.90 -14.48 -7.79
C SER A 434 9.06 -15.55 -7.08
N LEU A 435 8.52 -16.52 -7.83
CA LEU A 435 7.76 -17.63 -7.26
C LEU A 435 8.64 -18.52 -6.38
N ARG A 436 9.89 -18.79 -6.80
CA ARG A 436 10.84 -19.57 -6.03
C ARG A 436 11.23 -18.89 -4.73
N LEU A 437 11.41 -17.57 -4.73
CA LEU A 437 11.64 -16.77 -3.53
C LEU A 437 10.44 -16.81 -2.59
N PHE A 438 9.23 -16.61 -3.11
CA PHE A 438 8.01 -16.68 -2.33
C PHE A 438 7.86 -18.04 -1.63
N ARG A 439 8.02 -19.13 -2.38
CA ARG A 439 7.96 -20.50 -1.84
C ARG A 439 9.02 -20.77 -0.78
N SER A 440 10.26 -20.36 -1.03
CA SER A 440 11.36 -20.52 -0.07
C SER A 440 11.10 -19.77 1.25
N GLU A 441 10.49 -18.59 1.19
CA GLU A 441 10.12 -17.86 2.38
C GLU A 441 9.00 -18.56 3.16
N MET A 442 8.02 -19.13 2.45
CA MET A 442 6.96 -19.93 3.08
C MET A 442 7.53 -21.20 3.73
N ALA A 443 8.42 -21.91 3.06
CA ALA A 443 9.10 -23.07 3.64
C ALA A 443 9.87 -22.69 4.92
N THR A 444 10.61 -21.60 4.90
CA THR A 444 11.34 -21.11 6.08
C THR A 444 10.41 -20.85 7.28
N ARG A 445 9.18 -20.43 7.06
CA ARG A 445 8.22 -20.12 8.13
C ARG A 445 7.42 -21.30 8.61
N TYR A 446 7.08 -22.22 7.72
CA TYR A 446 6.06 -23.24 7.99
C TYR A 446 6.60 -24.66 7.98
N HIS A 447 7.68 -24.99 7.24
CA HIS A 447 8.15 -26.38 7.09
C HIS A 447 8.53 -27.06 8.42
N TRP A 448 9.13 -26.32 9.36
CA TRP A 448 9.54 -26.84 10.65
C TRP A 448 8.39 -27.02 11.66
N ARG A 449 7.18 -26.52 11.32
CA ARG A 449 6.00 -26.67 12.18
C ARG A 449 5.38 -28.05 11.97
N ASN A 450 5.46 -28.88 12.98
CA ASN A 450 4.97 -30.28 12.91
C ASN A 450 3.43 -30.32 12.77
N ASN A 451 2.71 -29.43 13.44
CA ASN A 451 1.26 -29.41 13.44
C ASN A 451 0.74 -27.97 13.28
N ARG A 452 -0.27 -27.83 12.45
CA ARG A 452 -1.06 -26.62 12.32
C ARG A 452 -2.21 -26.67 13.32
N ARG A 453 -2.46 -25.56 14.02
CA ARG A 453 -3.60 -25.45 14.91
C ARG A 453 -4.89 -25.31 14.11
N CYS A 454 -5.87 -26.18 14.41
CA CYS A 454 -7.25 -26.02 13.95
C CYS A 454 -8.05 -25.20 14.99
N PHE A 455 -8.89 -24.30 14.49
CA PHE A 455 -9.66 -23.38 15.32
C PHE A 455 -11.12 -23.77 15.37
N GLU A 456 -11.73 -23.64 16.53
CA GLU A 456 -13.17 -23.84 16.73
C GLU A 456 -13.95 -22.51 16.55
N LYS A 457 -15.28 -22.61 16.41
CA LYS A 457 -16.17 -21.47 16.17
C LYS A 457 -15.97 -20.28 17.12
N ASN A 458 -15.62 -20.54 18.38
CA ASN A 458 -15.43 -19.51 19.40
C ASN A 458 -13.98 -19.03 19.56
N ASP A 459 -13.03 -19.66 18.91
CA ASP A 459 -11.59 -19.37 19.05
C ASP A 459 -11.17 -18.08 18.37
N PHE A 460 -11.84 -17.68 17.30
CA PHE A 460 -11.49 -16.48 16.54
C PHE A 460 -11.44 -15.19 17.36
N ARG A 461 -12.33 -15.06 18.35
CA ARG A 461 -12.36 -13.87 19.22
C ARG A 461 -11.34 -13.93 20.34
N ARG A 462 -11.02 -15.12 20.84
CA ARG A 462 -10.11 -15.32 21.99
C ARG A 462 -8.66 -15.40 21.54
N ASN A 463 -8.40 -15.97 20.39
CA ASN A 463 -7.07 -16.31 19.89
C ASN A 463 -6.77 -15.69 18.52
N SER A 464 -7.22 -14.44 18.27
CA SER A 464 -7.04 -13.77 16.99
C SER A 464 -5.55 -13.65 16.57
N ALA A 465 -4.65 -13.42 17.52
CA ALA A 465 -3.21 -13.35 17.24
C ALA A 465 -2.61 -14.69 16.80
N GLU A 466 -3.09 -15.82 17.37
CA GLU A 466 -2.66 -17.15 16.94
C GLU A 466 -3.28 -17.50 15.58
N PHE A 467 -4.55 -17.15 15.36
CA PHE A 467 -5.21 -17.34 14.08
C PHE A 467 -4.45 -16.64 12.95
N THR A 468 -4.13 -15.35 13.11
CA THR A 468 -3.34 -14.59 12.10
C THR A 468 -1.89 -15.06 11.97
N ARG A 469 -1.40 -15.89 12.87
CA ARG A 469 -0.09 -16.52 12.77
C ARG A 469 -0.11 -17.82 11.96
N GLU A 470 -1.24 -18.52 11.96
CA GLU A 470 -1.45 -19.77 11.23
C GLU A 470 -1.95 -19.55 9.79
N TYR A 471 -2.68 -18.47 9.58
CA TYR A 471 -3.28 -18.01 8.32
C TYR A 471 -2.84 -16.57 8.02
#